data_453da88e64f4def745480d05031c98f3
#
_entry.id   453da88e64f4def745480d05031c98f3
#
_cell.length_a   1.000
_cell.length_b   1.000
_cell.length_c   1.000
_cell.angle_alpha   90.00
_cell.angle_beta   90.00
_cell.angle_gamma   90.00
#
_symmetry.space_group_name_H-M   'P 1'
#
loop_
_entity.id
_entity.type
_entity.pdbx_description
1 polymer ?
#
loop_
_entity_poly.entity_id
_entity_poly.type
_entity_poly.pdbx_seq_one_letter_code
_entity_poly.pdbx_strand_id
1 'polypeptide(L)'
;MSTQALSLHTGLSPLSPLGVLDRVGWWGALGMIAVALVYTLFMLLASRGAPRRSGPSHPDAPLLIVILMPCLNEAEVIGASVRRLTSIPDPGLRIMVIDDGSDDDTAQVAAQAGDERVEVVRRRPPRARLGKGEALNDALSIVRSRSTSVPSSRVIVGVMDADGRLDPHAISEARRAFAPQEVGAVQMGVRINNRFGSLLARMQDMEFVIFTEVFQRGRRRVRSVGMGGNAQFVRLSALDALGPRPWTRSLTEDFDLGIRLNATGWTNEFWSASAVHQQGVTSMRRLMRQRTRWFQGNLQALHLLRAVAREQRGLGRADTLWQILTPYLLLTGSLLTLSFLITMVTAAVAAVLRWEQSWAWLVGAYVIAFGPALVYAWIYWRIERGNGLGPLKAVGYSHLFVLYGLLPSVYGWRAVARELTGRTGWAKTAREAEPAQATESARSVSATVPPATHPAT
;
A
#
# COMPACT_ATOMS: atom_id res chain seq x y z
N MET A 1 30.28 -23.99 6.92
CA MET A 1 29.87 -25.30 6.35
C MET A 1 30.73 -25.58 5.12
N SER A 2 31.51 -26.66 5.13
CA SER A 2 32.36 -27.01 4.00
C SER A 2 31.47 -27.49 2.83
N THR A 3 31.95 -27.29 1.62
CA THR A 3 31.30 -27.74 0.36
C THR A 3 30.99 -29.25 0.35
N GLN A 4 31.63 -30.03 1.18
CA GLN A 4 31.35 -31.46 1.38
C GLN A 4 30.05 -31.76 2.15
N ALA A 5 29.60 -30.87 3.04
CA ALA A 5 28.35 -31.07 3.78
C ALA A 5 27.11 -30.90 2.88
N LEU A 6 27.21 -30.08 1.87
CA LEU A 6 26.10 -29.86 0.92
C LEU A 6 25.90 -31.02 -0.07
N SER A 7 27.02 -31.65 -0.48
CA SER A 7 26.98 -32.79 -1.42
C SER A 7 26.41 -34.08 -0.85
N LEU A 8 26.40 -34.21 0.48
CA LEU A 8 25.84 -35.37 1.19
C LEU A 8 24.29 -35.38 1.25
N HIS A 9 23.64 -34.24 0.98
CA HIS A 9 22.18 -34.11 1.09
C HIS A 9 21.43 -34.39 -0.21
N THR A 10 22.02 -34.17 -1.37
CA THR A 10 21.33 -34.32 -2.67
C THR A 10 21.77 -35.55 -3.45
N GLY A 11 22.86 -36.23 -3.05
CA GLY A 11 23.41 -37.35 -3.81
C GLY A 11 23.94 -36.99 -5.20
N LEU A 12 23.93 -35.70 -5.56
CA LEU A 12 24.35 -35.18 -6.86
C LEU A 12 25.85 -34.86 -6.85
N SER A 13 26.56 -35.26 -7.91
CA SER A 13 27.94 -34.82 -8.11
C SER A 13 27.98 -33.29 -8.14
N PRO A 14 28.92 -32.66 -7.37
CA PRO A 14 29.09 -31.21 -7.37
C PRO A 14 29.35 -30.58 -8.76
N LEU A 15 29.88 -31.36 -9.69
CA LEU A 15 30.20 -30.92 -11.05
C LEU A 15 29.13 -31.29 -12.08
N SER A 16 28.06 -32.00 -11.65
CA SER A 16 26.91 -32.28 -12.55
C SER A 16 26.14 -30.97 -12.82
N PRO A 17 25.50 -30.82 -14.00
CA PRO A 17 24.66 -29.64 -14.28
C PRO A 17 23.57 -29.41 -13.22
N LEU A 18 22.96 -30.48 -12.68
CA LEU A 18 21.96 -30.40 -11.62
C LEU A 18 22.59 -29.96 -10.28
N GLY A 19 23.81 -30.43 -9.94
CA GLY A 19 24.53 -29.98 -8.75
C GLY A 19 24.99 -28.53 -8.82
N VAL A 20 25.28 -28.00 -10.02
CA VAL A 20 25.54 -26.57 -10.25
C VAL A 20 24.27 -25.75 -10.08
N LEU A 21 23.15 -26.17 -10.68
CA LEU A 21 21.86 -25.49 -10.55
C LEU A 21 21.38 -25.44 -9.10
N ASP A 22 21.52 -26.52 -8.35
CA ASP A 22 21.17 -26.57 -6.92
C ASP A 22 21.99 -25.57 -6.11
N ARG A 23 23.32 -25.50 -6.32
CA ARG A 23 24.18 -24.51 -5.64
C ARG A 23 23.85 -23.08 -6.02
N VAL A 24 23.63 -22.78 -7.30
CA VAL A 24 23.23 -21.45 -7.75
C VAL A 24 21.88 -21.07 -7.14
N GLY A 25 20.94 -22.00 -7.13
CA GLY A 25 19.64 -21.83 -6.48
C GLY A 25 19.76 -21.51 -5.00
N TRP A 26 20.56 -22.28 -4.27
CA TRP A 26 20.77 -22.12 -2.83
C TRP A 26 21.45 -20.78 -2.48
N TRP A 27 22.60 -20.49 -3.10
CA TRP A 27 23.32 -19.24 -2.84
C TRP A 27 22.56 -18.01 -3.35
N GLY A 28 21.83 -18.14 -4.47
CA GLY A 28 20.96 -17.11 -4.99
C GLY A 28 19.81 -16.79 -4.02
N ALA A 29 19.17 -17.82 -3.46
CA ALA A 29 18.10 -17.64 -2.46
C ALA A 29 18.64 -16.98 -1.19
N LEU A 30 19.76 -17.46 -0.65
CA LEU A 30 20.39 -16.84 0.52
C LEU A 30 20.79 -15.39 0.27
N GLY A 31 21.38 -15.10 -0.91
CA GLY A 31 21.71 -13.73 -1.31
C GLY A 31 20.50 -12.82 -1.38
N MET A 32 19.40 -13.27 -1.98
CA MET A 32 18.16 -12.51 -2.05
C MET A 32 17.54 -12.29 -0.65
N ILE A 33 17.55 -13.31 0.21
CA ILE A 33 17.09 -13.18 1.60
C ILE A 33 17.96 -12.15 2.32
N ALA A 34 19.28 -12.23 2.22
CA ALA A 34 20.19 -11.28 2.86
C ALA A 34 19.92 -9.83 2.39
N VAL A 35 19.77 -9.61 1.09
CA VAL A 35 19.45 -8.29 0.53
C VAL A 35 18.10 -7.79 1.04
N ALA A 36 17.06 -8.64 1.08
CA ALA A 36 15.75 -8.28 1.62
C ALA A 36 15.81 -7.94 3.11
N LEU A 37 16.59 -8.69 3.91
CA LEU A 37 16.80 -8.42 5.35
C LEU A 37 17.54 -7.10 5.57
N VAL A 38 18.61 -6.84 4.82
CA VAL A 38 19.36 -5.57 4.89
C VAL A 38 18.49 -4.40 4.53
N TYR A 39 17.72 -4.51 3.44
CA TYR A 39 16.77 -3.48 3.03
C TYR A 39 15.69 -3.24 4.10
N THR A 40 15.12 -4.30 4.65
CA THR A 40 14.12 -4.20 5.73
C THR A 40 14.70 -3.53 6.97
N LEU A 41 15.89 -3.92 7.39
CA LEU A 41 16.59 -3.32 8.53
C LEU A 41 16.88 -1.83 8.26
N PHE A 42 17.37 -1.50 7.07
CA PHE A 42 17.59 -0.12 6.65
C PHE A 42 16.30 0.72 6.76
N MET A 43 15.18 0.22 6.21
CA MET A 43 13.90 0.92 6.28
C MET A 43 13.37 1.03 7.71
N LEU A 44 13.56 0.00 8.53
CA LEU A 44 13.19 0.01 9.95
C LEU A 44 13.98 1.08 10.74
N LEU A 45 15.28 1.17 10.50
CA LEU A 45 16.12 2.19 11.13
C LEU A 45 15.76 3.59 10.62
N ALA A 46 15.56 3.75 9.32
CA ALA A 46 15.13 5.00 8.71
C ALA A 46 13.76 5.47 9.25
N SER A 47 12.84 4.55 9.51
CA SER A 47 11.51 4.85 10.05
C SER A 47 11.54 5.44 11.47
N ARG A 48 12.53 5.08 12.29
CA ARG A 48 12.66 5.55 13.67
C ARG A 48 13.05 7.03 13.78
N GLY A 49 13.81 7.55 12.83
CA GLY A 49 14.37 8.91 12.84
C GLY A 49 13.64 9.91 11.95
N ALA A 50 12.46 9.59 11.42
CA ALA A 50 11.70 10.49 10.57
C ALA A 50 10.99 11.56 11.45
N PRO A 51 11.46 12.82 11.50
CA PRO A 51 10.79 13.83 12.29
C PRO A 51 9.39 14.09 11.74
N ARG A 52 8.40 14.22 12.64
CA ARG A 52 7.13 14.83 12.25
C ARG A 52 7.44 16.27 11.86
N ARG A 53 7.31 16.62 10.58
CA ARG A 53 7.33 18.03 10.20
C ARG A 53 6.04 18.65 10.75
N SER A 54 6.14 19.40 11.83
CA SER A 54 5.12 20.34 12.25
C SER A 54 5.36 21.62 11.45
N GLY A 55 4.60 21.80 10.39
CA GLY A 55 4.46 23.11 9.79
C GLY A 55 3.64 24.04 10.70
N PRO A 56 3.63 25.36 10.47
CA PRO A 56 2.76 26.28 11.18
C PRO A 56 1.31 25.77 11.15
N SER A 57 0.59 25.98 12.24
CA SER A 57 -0.74 25.42 12.48
C SER A 57 -1.80 25.89 11.48
N HIS A 58 -1.54 26.98 10.77
CA HIS A 58 -2.38 27.51 9.70
C HIS A 58 -1.49 27.99 8.54
N PRO A 59 -1.72 27.52 7.29
CA PRO A 59 -1.24 28.24 6.13
C PRO A 59 -1.90 29.64 6.12
N ASP A 60 -1.17 30.68 5.73
CA ASP A 60 -1.66 32.06 5.66
C ASP A 60 -2.93 32.27 4.81
N ALA A 61 -3.33 31.25 4.06
CA ALA A 61 -4.60 31.19 3.35
C ALA A 61 -5.16 29.76 3.32
N PRO A 62 -6.51 29.61 3.35
CA PRO A 62 -7.15 28.29 3.36
C PRO A 62 -6.86 27.54 2.05
N LEU A 63 -6.52 26.25 2.16
CA LEU A 63 -6.42 25.35 1.02
C LEU A 63 -7.84 24.91 0.60
N LEU A 64 -8.11 24.88 -0.70
CA LEU A 64 -9.27 24.19 -1.26
C LEU A 64 -8.92 22.70 -1.38
N ILE A 65 -9.65 21.83 -0.71
CA ILE A 65 -9.46 20.38 -0.79
C ILE A 65 -10.63 19.78 -1.55
N VAL A 66 -10.35 19.10 -2.65
CA VAL A 66 -11.35 18.42 -3.48
C VAL A 66 -11.11 16.92 -3.43
N ILE A 67 -12.01 16.16 -2.81
CA ILE A 67 -11.93 14.69 -2.75
C ILE A 67 -12.61 14.11 -3.98
N LEU A 68 -11.85 13.39 -4.80
CA LEU A 68 -12.33 12.62 -5.94
C LEU A 68 -12.64 11.18 -5.50
N MET A 69 -13.85 10.73 -5.73
CA MET A 69 -14.33 9.38 -5.40
C MET A 69 -14.75 8.65 -6.68
N PRO A 70 -13.84 7.93 -7.35
CA PRO A 70 -14.20 7.14 -8.52
C PRO A 70 -15.00 5.91 -8.12
N CYS A 71 -16.20 5.77 -8.67
CA CYS A 71 -17.19 4.75 -8.36
C CYS A 71 -17.60 3.97 -9.60
N LEU A 72 -17.80 2.66 -9.45
CA LEU A 72 -18.45 1.80 -10.43
C LEU A 72 -19.20 0.70 -9.69
N ASN A 73 -20.52 0.72 -9.70
CA ASN A 73 -21.36 -0.24 -8.95
C ASN A 73 -21.01 -0.28 -7.45
N GLU A 74 -21.15 0.85 -6.74
CA GLU A 74 -20.81 1.05 -5.33
C GLU A 74 -22.01 1.53 -4.50
N ALA A 75 -23.24 1.30 -4.96
CA ALA A 75 -24.46 1.76 -4.28
C ALA A 75 -24.52 1.35 -2.80
N GLU A 76 -23.99 0.16 -2.46
CA GLU A 76 -24.01 -0.38 -1.09
C GLU A 76 -23.13 0.40 -0.09
N VAL A 77 -22.08 1.09 -0.56
CA VAL A 77 -21.09 1.71 0.34
C VAL A 77 -20.97 3.22 0.19
N ILE A 78 -21.26 3.77 -1.00
CA ILE A 78 -20.99 5.17 -1.33
C ILE A 78 -21.76 6.16 -0.43
N GLY A 79 -23.02 5.87 -0.12
CA GLY A 79 -23.84 6.76 0.70
C GLY A 79 -23.29 6.96 2.11
N ALA A 80 -22.77 5.89 2.72
CA ALA A 80 -22.13 5.97 4.04
C ALA A 80 -20.82 6.78 3.99
N SER A 81 -20.02 6.61 2.94
CA SER A 81 -18.76 7.34 2.77
C SER A 81 -18.97 8.82 2.52
N VAL A 82 -19.97 9.19 1.69
CA VAL A 82 -20.35 10.59 1.45
C VAL A 82 -20.82 11.23 2.76
N ARG A 83 -21.75 10.63 3.51
CA ARG A 83 -22.21 11.17 4.79
C ARG A 83 -21.09 11.39 5.81
N ARG A 84 -20.09 10.51 5.85
CA ARG A 84 -18.91 10.69 6.71
C ARG A 84 -18.05 11.88 6.28
N LEU A 85 -17.85 12.08 4.99
CA LEU A 85 -17.10 13.25 4.50
C LEU A 85 -17.85 14.54 4.74
N THR A 86 -19.17 14.58 4.53
CA THR A 86 -19.99 15.77 4.78
C THR A 86 -20.13 16.09 6.26
N SER A 87 -19.93 15.13 7.17
CA SER A 87 -19.87 15.39 8.61
C SER A 87 -18.60 16.12 9.06
N ILE A 88 -17.58 16.22 8.20
CA ILE A 88 -16.35 16.99 8.52
C ILE A 88 -16.67 18.48 8.35
N PRO A 89 -16.55 19.31 9.42
CA PRO A 89 -16.89 20.74 9.37
C PRO A 89 -15.73 21.55 8.78
N ASP A 90 -15.53 21.46 7.48
CA ASP A 90 -14.47 22.19 6.78
C ASP A 90 -15.08 22.94 5.57
N PRO A 91 -15.06 24.29 5.57
CA PRO A 91 -15.68 25.10 4.51
C PRO A 91 -14.91 25.02 3.18
N GLY A 92 -13.63 24.66 3.22
CA GLY A 92 -12.79 24.48 2.05
C GLY A 92 -12.79 23.04 1.50
N LEU A 93 -13.62 22.14 2.02
CA LEU A 93 -13.79 20.78 1.52
C LEU A 93 -14.86 20.73 0.42
N ARG A 94 -14.54 20.07 -0.70
CA ARG A 94 -15.48 19.70 -1.76
C ARG A 94 -15.33 18.21 -2.05
N ILE A 95 -16.41 17.58 -2.46
CA ILE A 95 -16.48 16.14 -2.71
C ILE A 95 -17.04 15.95 -4.13
N MET A 96 -16.29 15.25 -4.96
CA MET A 96 -16.71 14.92 -6.33
C MET A 96 -16.79 13.41 -6.47
N VAL A 97 -18.00 12.89 -6.53
CA VAL A 97 -18.26 11.48 -6.82
C VAL A 97 -18.28 11.28 -8.32
N ILE A 98 -17.44 10.39 -8.83
CA ILE A 98 -17.29 10.11 -10.26
C ILE A 98 -17.94 8.76 -10.52
N ASP A 99 -19.18 8.76 -10.99
CA ASP A 99 -19.88 7.57 -11.42
C ASP A 99 -19.39 7.16 -12.83
N ASP A 100 -18.55 6.13 -12.90
CA ASP A 100 -17.91 5.66 -14.14
C ASP A 100 -18.84 4.75 -14.97
N GLY A 101 -20.11 5.10 -15.05
CA GLY A 101 -21.13 4.37 -15.81
C GLY A 101 -21.65 3.16 -15.04
N SER A 102 -22.03 3.33 -13.77
CA SER A 102 -22.63 2.27 -12.95
C SER A 102 -23.97 1.80 -13.54
N ASP A 103 -24.25 0.53 -13.36
CA ASP A 103 -25.51 -0.13 -13.73
C ASP A 103 -26.49 -0.16 -12.54
N ASP A 104 -26.02 0.21 -11.33
CA ASP A 104 -26.79 0.31 -10.09
C ASP A 104 -27.10 1.77 -9.72
N ASP A 105 -27.70 1.99 -8.55
CA ASP A 105 -28.11 3.31 -8.05
C ASP A 105 -26.97 4.14 -7.45
N THR A 106 -25.69 3.83 -7.73
CA THR A 106 -24.51 4.51 -7.17
C THR A 106 -24.62 6.02 -7.21
N ALA A 107 -24.93 6.62 -8.36
CA ALA A 107 -25.01 8.07 -8.52
C ALA A 107 -26.17 8.68 -7.73
N GLN A 108 -27.33 8.02 -7.69
CA GLN A 108 -28.51 8.47 -6.94
C GLN A 108 -28.25 8.42 -5.44
N VAL A 109 -27.70 7.31 -4.93
CA VAL A 109 -27.37 7.15 -3.51
C VAL A 109 -26.31 8.17 -3.07
N ALA A 110 -25.32 8.46 -3.89
CA ALA A 110 -24.31 9.48 -3.62
C ALA A 110 -24.93 10.88 -3.53
N ALA A 111 -25.81 11.25 -4.48
CA ALA A 111 -26.48 12.55 -4.49
C ALA A 111 -27.41 12.74 -3.28
N GLN A 112 -28.17 11.70 -2.91
CA GLN A 112 -29.09 11.76 -1.75
C GLN A 112 -28.35 11.82 -0.40
N ALA A 113 -27.12 11.30 -0.33
CA ALA A 113 -26.31 11.28 0.87
C ALA A 113 -25.50 12.56 1.09
N GLY A 114 -25.42 13.44 0.09
CA GLY A 114 -24.58 14.64 0.06
C GLY A 114 -25.30 15.90 0.54
N ASP A 115 -24.50 16.95 0.73
CA ASP A 115 -24.92 18.34 0.92
C ASP A 115 -24.41 19.20 -0.26
N GLU A 116 -24.46 20.53 -0.16
CA GLU A 116 -24.04 21.47 -1.22
C GLU A 116 -22.54 21.36 -1.58
N ARG A 117 -21.73 20.68 -0.80
CA ARG A 117 -20.31 20.42 -1.07
C ARG A 117 -20.09 19.22 -1.99
N VAL A 118 -21.14 18.42 -2.25
CA VAL A 118 -21.07 17.17 -3.02
C VAL A 118 -21.55 17.38 -4.44
N GLU A 119 -20.71 17.02 -5.39
CA GLU A 119 -21.05 16.96 -6.80
C GLU A 119 -20.95 15.54 -7.33
N VAL A 120 -21.95 15.08 -8.09
CA VAL A 120 -21.94 13.78 -8.75
C VAL A 120 -21.75 13.97 -10.26
N VAL A 121 -20.62 13.48 -10.77
CA VAL A 121 -20.27 13.52 -12.19
C VAL A 121 -20.50 12.14 -12.79
N ARG A 122 -21.49 12.02 -13.69
CA ARG A 122 -21.79 10.76 -14.39
C ARG A 122 -21.05 10.69 -15.72
N ARG A 123 -20.19 9.71 -15.87
CA ARG A 123 -19.53 9.37 -17.13
C ARG A 123 -20.39 8.41 -17.93
N ARG A 124 -20.37 8.54 -19.23
CA ARG A 124 -21.14 7.69 -20.17
C ARG A 124 -20.22 7.14 -21.27
N PRO A 125 -20.57 6.01 -21.90
CA PRO A 125 -19.87 5.55 -23.10
C PRO A 125 -19.78 6.65 -24.16
N PRO A 126 -18.68 6.77 -24.92
CA PRO A 126 -17.50 5.88 -24.91
C PRO A 126 -16.46 6.19 -23.82
N ARG A 127 -16.66 7.20 -22.97
CA ARG A 127 -15.67 7.63 -21.97
C ARG A 127 -15.69 6.80 -20.67
N ALA A 128 -16.85 6.22 -20.31
CA ALA A 128 -16.98 5.42 -19.10
C ALA A 128 -16.28 4.07 -19.21
N ARG A 129 -15.88 3.51 -18.04
CA ARG A 129 -15.30 2.17 -17.88
C ARG A 129 -13.93 1.96 -18.56
N LEU A 130 -13.20 3.06 -18.82
CA LEU A 130 -11.86 3.02 -19.41
C LEU A 130 -10.75 2.87 -18.36
N GLY A 131 -11.10 2.78 -17.09
CA GLY A 131 -10.18 2.64 -15.95
C GLY A 131 -10.18 3.84 -15.01
N LYS A 132 -9.69 3.63 -13.79
CA LYS A 132 -9.70 4.63 -12.71
C LYS A 132 -8.92 5.89 -13.08
N GLY A 133 -7.76 5.76 -13.72
CA GLY A 133 -6.95 6.90 -14.16
C GLY A 133 -7.68 7.81 -15.15
N GLU A 134 -8.44 7.25 -16.09
CA GLU A 134 -9.23 8.02 -17.03
C GLU A 134 -10.38 8.76 -16.34
N ALA A 135 -11.04 8.12 -15.36
CA ALA A 135 -12.08 8.76 -14.57
C ALA A 135 -11.53 9.94 -13.74
N LEU A 136 -10.37 9.77 -13.12
CA LEU A 136 -9.67 10.81 -12.35
C LEU A 136 -9.23 11.98 -13.25
N ASN A 137 -8.72 11.71 -14.46
CA ASN A 137 -8.33 12.74 -15.41
C ASN A 137 -9.52 13.60 -15.89
N ASP A 138 -10.67 12.96 -16.16
CA ASP A 138 -11.87 13.71 -16.56
C ASP A 138 -12.38 14.58 -15.39
N ALA A 139 -12.39 14.05 -14.17
CA ALA A 139 -12.72 14.82 -12.97
C ALA A 139 -11.74 15.98 -12.73
N LEU A 140 -10.44 15.77 -12.94
CA LEU A 140 -9.45 16.82 -12.79
C LEU A 140 -9.69 18.00 -13.75
N SER A 141 -10.16 17.72 -14.97
CA SER A 141 -10.52 18.79 -15.92
C SER A 141 -11.65 19.69 -15.38
N ILE A 142 -12.62 19.09 -14.68
CA ILE A 142 -13.71 19.81 -14.01
C ILE A 142 -13.18 20.60 -12.81
N VAL A 143 -12.31 19.99 -11.99
CA VAL A 143 -11.67 20.70 -10.85
C VAL A 143 -10.92 21.92 -11.35
N ARG A 144 -10.11 21.82 -12.41
CA ARG A 144 -9.38 22.95 -13.01
C ARG A 144 -10.32 24.07 -13.46
N SER A 145 -11.40 23.73 -14.14
CA SER A 145 -12.36 24.75 -14.64
C SER A 145 -13.09 25.47 -13.51
N ARG A 146 -13.33 24.80 -12.38
CA ARG A 146 -14.08 25.37 -11.24
C ARG A 146 -13.21 26.07 -10.20
N SER A 147 -11.90 25.79 -10.19
CA SER A 147 -10.97 26.40 -9.23
C SER A 147 -10.13 27.54 -9.82
N THR A 148 -10.55 28.15 -10.92
CA THR A 148 -9.81 29.23 -11.62
C THR A 148 -9.54 30.46 -10.75
N SER A 149 -10.38 30.73 -9.75
CA SER A 149 -10.19 31.83 -8.80
C SER A 149 -9.22 31.51 -7.67
N VAL A 150 -8.78 30.24 -7.55
CA VAL A 150 -7.84 29.79 -6.50
C VAL A 150 -6.52 29.38 -7.17
N PRO A 151 -5.37 29.90 -6.73
CA PRO A 151 -4.09 29.46 -7.27
C PRO A 151 -3.92 27.95 -7.19
N SER A 152 -3.41 27.28 -8.23
CA SER A 152 -3.23 25.82 -8.28
C SER A 152 -2.34 25.29 -7.15
N SER A 153 -1.43 26.13 -6.61
CA SER A 153 -0.64 25.83 -5.43
C SER A 153 -1.45 25.72 -4.14
N ARG A 154 -2.69 26.22 -4.12
CA ARG A 154 -3.62 26.18 -2.98
C ARG A 154 -4.80 25.22 -3.16
N VAL A 155 -4.85 24.51 -4.27
CA VAL A 155 -5.84 23.46 -4.51
C VAL A 155 -5.18 22.11 -4.27
N ILE A 156 -5.79 21.30 -3.41
CA ILE A 156 -5.36 19.93 -3.11
C ILE A 156 -6.43 18.97 -3.63
N VAL A 157 -6.03 18.03 -4.45
CA VAL A 157 -6.88 16.96 -4.99
C VAL A 157 -6.62 15.69 -4.19
N GLY A 158 -7.61 15.25 -3.44
CA GLY A 158 -7.58 13.96 -2.73
C GLY A 158 -8.24 12.87 -3.58
N VAL A 159 -7.77 11.63 -3.48
CA VAL A 159 -8.42 10.46 -4.06
C VAL A 159 -8.80 9.50 -2.95
N MET A 160 -10.06 9.08 -2.93
CA MET A 160 -10.60 8.14 -1.97
C MET A 160 -11.49 7.11 -2.66
N ASP A 161 -11.31 5.84 -2.33
CA ASP A 161 -12.19 4.77 -2.81
C ASP A 161 -13.59 4.87 -2.16
N ALA A 162 -14.61 4.35 -2.82
CA ALA A 162 -16.01 4.46 -2.40
C ALA A 162 -16.30 3.86 -1.02
N ASP A 163 -15.52 2.89 -0.55
CA ASP A 163 -15.60 2.28 0.79
C ASP A 163 -14.66 2.92 1.81
N GLY A 164 -13.94 3.99 1.42
CA GLY A 164 -12.99 4.68 2.27
C GLY A 164 -13.67 5.44 3.41
N ARG A 165 -13.06 5.40 4.59
CA ARG A 165 -13.44 6.17 5.77
C ARG A 165 -12.20 6.90 6.27
N LEU A 166 -12.12 8.18 6.03
CA LEU A 166 -11.06 9.01 6.59
C LEU A 166 -11.24 9.17 8.11
N ASP A 167 -10.15 9.24 8.84
CA ASP A 167 -10.18 9.69 10.23
C ASP A 167 -10.81 11.10 10.33
N PRO A 168 -11.51 11.43 11.42
CA PRO A 168 -12.17 12.74 11.59
C PRO A 168 -11.25 13.94 11.38
N HIS A 169 -9.95 13.79 11.68
CA HIS A 169 -8.94 14.85 11.56
C HIS A 169 -8.15 14.80 10.25
N ALA A 170 -8.50 13.90 9.31
CA ALA A 170 -7.71 13.70 8.09
C ALA A 170 -7.57 14.98 7.25
N ILE A 171 -8.61 15.78 7.14
CA ILE A 171 -8.59 17.02 6.35
C ILE A 171 -7.70 18.07 7.00
N SER A 172 -7.78 18.26 8.32
CA SER A 172 -6.89 19.17 9.05
C SER A 172 -5.43 18.69 9.02
N GLU A 173 -5.20 17.39 9.10
CA GLU A 173 -3.87 16.79 8.96
C GLU A 173 -3.33 16.93 7.52
N ALA A 174 -4.17 16.82 6.49
CA ALA A 174 -3.78 17.12 5.12
C ALA A 174 -3.31 18.59 4.99
N ARG A 175 -4.06 19.55 5.54
CA ARG A 175 -3.66 20.96 5.54
C ARG A 175 -2.28 21.18 6.16
N ARG A 176 -2.00 20.55 7.30
CA ARG A 176 -0.68 20.60 7.96
C ARG A 176 0.42 20.00 7.10
N ALA A 177 0.13 18.87 6.43
CA ALA A 177 1.11 18.19 5.60
C ALA A 177 1.50 19.01 4.35
N PHE A 178 0.56 19.81 3.82
CA PHE A 178 0.80 20.69 2.67
C PHE A 178 1.27 22.10 3.05
N ALA A 179 1.56 22.41 4.32
CA ALA A 179 2.12 23.71 4.70
C ALA A 179 3.43 24.05 3.97
N PRO A 180 4.40 23.12 3.79
CA PRO A 180 5.57 23.40 2.95
C PRO A 180 5.18 23.38 1.45
N GLN A 181 5.65 24.40 0.72
CA GLN A 181 5.30 24.57 -0.71
C GLN A 181 5.92 23.48 -1.61
N GLU A 182 7.03 22.90 -1.21
CA GLU A 182 7.70 21.81 -1.91
C GLU A 182 6.97 20.46 -1.83
N VAL A 183 5.99 20.32 -0.93
CA VAL A 183 5.18 19.11 -0.82
C VAL A 183 4.16 19.07 -1.95
N GLY A 184 4.41 18.19 -2.91
CA GLY A 184 3.52 17.96 -4.06
C GLY A 184 2.46 16.91 -3.79
N ALA A 185 2.77 15.89 -2.98
CA ALA A 185 1.83 14.82 -2.67
C ALA A 185 1.97 14.32 -1.22
N VAL A 186 0.87 13.83 -0.68
CA VAL A 186 0.78 13.25 0.67
C VAL A 186 0.02 11.94 0.60
N GLN A 187 0.63 10.87 1.11
CA GLN A 187 -0.03 9.60 1.35
C GLN A 187 -0.33 9.46 2.84
N MET A 188 -1.58 9.19 3.18
CA MET A 188 -1.97 8.84 4.55
C MET A 188 -1.88 7.34 4.80
N GLY A 189 -1.95 6.92 6.07
CA GLY A 189 -2.02 5.52 6.46
C GLY A 189 -3.25 4.81 5.89
N VAL A 190 -3.15 3.50 5.70
CA VAL A 190 -4.28 2.65 5.31
C VAL A 190 -4.49 1.58 6.37
N ARG A 191 -5.74 1.42 6.82
CA ARG A 191 -6.14 0.41 7.80
C ARG A 191 -7.29 -0.43 7.27
N ILE A 192 -7.41 -1.64 7.77
CA ILE A 192 -8.52 -2.54 7.43
C ILE A 192 -9.57 -2.49 8.54
N ASN A 193 -10.78 -2.05 8.20
CA ASN A 193 -11.86 -1.85 9.19
C ASN A 193 -12.48 -3.18 9.68
N ASN A 194 -12.61 -4.19 8.82
CA ASN A 194 -13.18 -5.51 9.15
C ASN A 194 -12.12 -6.55 9.61
N ARG A 195 -10.94 -6.08 10.10
CA ARG A 195 -9.83 -6.95 10.53
C ARG A 195 -10.15 -7.86 11.72
N PHE A 196 -11.19 -7.54 12.49
CA PHE A 196 -11.60 -8.36 13.64
C PHE A 196 -12.47 -9.56 13.26
N GLY A 197 -13.18 -9.50 12.13
CA GLY A 197 -14.12 -10.53 11.68
C GLY A 197 -13.50 -11.62 10.80
N SER A 198 -12.26 -11.44 10.30
CA SER A 198 -11.63 -12.39 9.40
C SER A 198 -10.11 -12.42 9.58
N LEU A 199 -9.56 -13.63 9.68
CA LEU A 199 -8.10 -13.82 9.74
C LEU A 199 -7.42 -13.29 8.46
N LEU A 200 -8.04 -13.48 7.30
CA LEU A 200 -7.51 -12.97 6.04
C LEU A 200 -7.51 -11.43 6.02
N ALA A 201 -8.55 -10.79 6.53
CA ALA A 201 -8.59 -9.33 6.67
C ALA A 201 -7.55 -8.85 7.70
N ARG A 202 -7.31 -9.62 8.76
CA ARG A 202 -6.27 -9.34 9.76
C ARG A 202 -4.87 -9.38 9.14
N MET A 203 -4.58 -10.36 8.28
CA MET A 203 -3.29 -10.42 7.57
C MET A 203 -3.10 -9.22 6.63
N GLN A 204 -4.15 -8.79 5.95
CA GLN A 204 -4.10 -7.57 5.13
C GLN A 204 -3.88 -6.32 5.99
N ASP A 205 -4.52 -6.19 7.16
CA ASP A 205 -4.25 -5.06 8.07
C ASP A 205 -2.79 -5.07 8.55
N MET A 206 -2.26 -6.22 8.93
CA MET A 206 -0.87 -6.35 9.32
C MET A 206 0.08 -5.96 8.17
N GLU A 207 -0.22 -6.39 6.94
CA GLU A 207 0.54 -5.99 5.73
C GLU A 207 0.53 -4.47 5.54
N PHE A 208 -0.64 -3.81 5.60
CA PHE A 208 -0.73 -2.36 5.46
C PHE A 208 -0.03 -1.61 6.59
N VAL A 209 -0.17 -2.07 7.84
CA VAL A 209 0.51 -1.49 8.99
C VAL A 209 2.03 -1.57 8.82
N ILE A 210 2.57 -2.74 8.45
CA ILE A 210 4.00 -2.89 8.22
C ILE A 210 4.46 -2.03 7.04
N PHE A 211 3.71 -2.01 5.94
CA PHE A 211 4.02 -1.18 4.79
C PHE A 211 4.07 0.31 5.16
N THR A 212 3.11 0.81 5.95
CA THR A 212 3.05 2.23 6.32
C THR A 212 4.08 2.58 7.41
N GLU A 213 4.16 1.80 8.48
CA GLU A 213 4.99 2.13 9.64
C GLU A 213 6.48 1.84 9.45
N VAL A 214 6.84 0.91 8.57
CA VAL A 214 8.24 0.61 8.28
C VAL A 214 8.67 1.25 6.96
N PHE A 215 8.02 0.84 5.86
CA PHE A 215 8.50 1.22 4.53
C PHE A 215 8.14 2.67 4.17
N GLN A 216 6.89 3.10 4.28
CA GLN A 216 6.53 4.48 3.92
C GLN A 216 7.17 5.52 4.85
N ARG A 217 7.25 5.24 6.16
CA ARG A 217 8.00 6.12 7.09
C ARG A 217 9.50 6.15 6.80
N GLY A 218 10.09 4.99 6.48
CA GLY A 218 11.50 4.93 6.07
C GLY A 218 11.75 5.69 4.76
N ARG A 219 10.87 5.53 3.77
CA ARG A 219 10.91 6.23 2.48
C ARG A 219 10.78 7.75 2.61
N ARG A 220 10.06 8.22 3.59
CA ARG A 220 10.01 9.65 3.91
C ARG A 220 11.42 10.21 4.17
N ARG A 221 12.28 9.47 4.89
CA ARG A 221 13.67 9.87 5.18
C ARG A 221 14.53 9.96 3.94
N VAL A 222 14.33 9.06 2.99
CA VAL A 222 15.11 8.98 1.75
C VAL A 222 14.44 9.68 0.55
N ARG A 223 13.26 10.30 0.76
CA ARG A 223 12.50 11.05 -0.26
C ARG A 223 12.03 10.18 -1.43
N SER A 224 11.49 9.01 -1.14
CA SER A 224 10.98 8.05 -2.12
C SER A 224 9.58 7.53 -1.79
N VAL A 225 8.79 8.30 -1.03
CA VAL A 225 7.44 7.92 -0.65
C VAL A 225 6.61 7.63 -1.90
N GLY A 226 6.05 6.41 -1.94
CA GLY A 226 5.12 5.99 -2.99
C GLY A 226 3.69 6.43 -2.68
N MET A 227 2.86 6.52 -3.71
CA MET A 227 1.43 6.78 -3.58
C MET A 227 0.64 5.47 -3.67
N GLY A 228 -0.47 5.40 -2.95
CA GLY A 228 -1.50 4.37 -3.05
C GLY A 228 -2.83 4.98 -3.49
N GLY A 229 -3.71 4.14 -4.04
CA GLY A 229 -4.97 4.58 -4.67
C GLY A 229 -6.04 5.09 -3.71
N ASN A 230 -5.80 5.07 -2.39
CA ASN A 230 -6.75 5.51 -1.37
C ASN A 230 -6.06 6.44 -0.37
N ALA A 231 -6.71 7.56 -0.01
CA ALA A 231 -6.18 8.63 0.84
C ALA A 231 -4.83 9.19 0.36
N GLN A 232 -4.66 9.30 -0.95
CA GLN A 232 -3.63 10.12 -1.55
C GLN A 232 -4.16 11.53 -1.77
N PHE A 233 -3.33 12.53 -1.45
CA PHE A 233 -3.62 13.93 -1.69
C PHE A 233 -2.49 14.52 -2.53
N VAL A 234 -2.82 15.30 -3.56
CA VAL A 234 -1.84 15.88 -4.48
C VAL A 234 -2.16 17.34 -4.72
N ARG A 235 -1.15 18.19 -4.66
CA ARG A 235 -1.28 19.61 -5.00
C ARG A 235 -1.57 19.77 -6.49
N LEU A 236 -2.55 20.59 -6.85
CA LEU A 236 -2.94 20.76 -8.24
C LEU A 236 -1.77 21.24 -9.12
N SER A 237 -0.92 22.15 -8.62
CA SER A 237 0.29 22.58 -9.36
C SER A 237 1.29 21.44 -9.59
N ALA A 238 1.33 20.43 -8.73
CA ALA A 238 2.15 19.23 -8.95
C ALA A 238 1.54 18.31 -10.02
N LEU A 239 0.20 18.20 -10.06
CA LEU A 239 -0.50 17.51 -11.15
C LEU A 239 -0.32 18.23 -12.48
N ASP A 240 -0.36 19.59 -12.48
CA ASP A 240 -0.16 20.41 -13.67
C ASP A 240 1.24 20.23 -14.28
N ALA A 241 2.26 20.06 -13.44
CA ALA A 241 3.61 19.76 -13.89
C ALA A 241 3.74 18.43 -14.66
N LEU A 242 2.80 17.48 -14.45
CA LEU A 242 2.72 16.23 -15.19
C LEU A 242 1.85 16.31 -16.46
N GLY A 243 1.26 17.49 -16.73
CA GLY A 243 0.45 17.74 -17.92
C GLY A 243 -1.06 17.61 -17.68
N PRO A 244 -1.86 17.66 -18.78
CA PRO A 244 -3.32 17.72 -18.69
C PRO A 244 -3.97 16.44 -18.15
N ARG A 245 -3.35 15.28 -18.35
CA ARG A 245 -3.83 13.94 -17.94
C ARG A 245 -2.76 13.21 -17.11
N PRO A 246 -2.58 13.58 -15.83
CA PRO A 246 -1.48 13.08 -15.00
C PRO A 246 -1.62 11.60 -14.63
N TRP A 247 -2.82 11.05 -14.51
CA TRP A 247 -2.99 9.61 -14.27
C TRP A 247 -2.88 8.83 -15.57
N THR A 248 -2.04 7.79 -15.57
CA THR A 248 -1.87 6.89 -16.72
C THR A 248 -2.95 5.80 -16.74
N ARG A 249 -2.93 4.96 -17.78
CA ARG A 249 -3.78 3.77 -17.86
C ARG A 249 -3.18 2.55 -17.16
N SER A 250 -2.11 2.73 -16.37
CA SER A 250 -1.56 1.67 -15.54
C SER A 250 -2.64 1.12 -14.58
N LEU A 251 -2.57 -0.17 -14.29
CA LEU A 251 -3.45 -0.80 -13.29
C LEU A 251 -3.13 -0.37 -11.85
N THR A 252 -2.00 0.31 -11.65
CA THR A 252 -1.58 1.04 -10.44
C THR A 252 -1.20 2.46 -10.84
N GLU A 253 -2.19 3.23 -11.27
CA GLU A 253 -2.06 4.63 -11.70
C GLU A 253 -1.52 5.55 -10.59
N ASP A 254 -1.75 5.17 -9.36
CA ASP A 254 -1.30 5.81 -8.13
C ASP A 254 0.21 5.65 -7.93
N PHE A 255 0.72 4.44 -8.06
CA PHE A 255 2.16 4.13 -7.97
C PHE A 255 2.94 4.82 -9.07
N ASP A 256 2.44 4.77 -10.31
CA ASP A 256 2.99 5.48 -11.46
C ASP A 256 3.05 6.99 -11.21
N LEU A 257 1.94 7.59 -10.76
CA LEU A 257 1.84 9.01 -10.43
C LEU A 257 2.89 9.41 -9.37
N GLY A 258 2.98 8.63 -8.29
CA GLY A 258 3.89 8.91 -7.18
C GLY A 258 5.36 8.95 -7.62
N ILE A 259 5.78 8.02 -8.47
CA ILE A 259 7.14 7.98 -9.00
C ILE A 259 7.41 9.18 -9.90
N ARG A 260 6.47 9.56 -10.78
CA ARG A 260 6.63 10.72 -11.69
C ARG A 260 6.67 12.03 -10.92
N LEU A 261 5.89 12.20 -9.86
CA LEU A 261 5.95 13.38 -9.01
C LEU A 261 7.33 13.53 -8.36
N ASN A 262 7.89 12.44 -7.80
CA ASN A 262 9.25 12.46 -7.26
C ASN A 262 10.30 12.75 -8.35
N ALA A 263 10.12 12.24 -9.57
CA ALA A 263 11.05 12.47 -10.68
C ALA A 263 11.01 13.93 -11.19
N THR A 264 9.87 14.61 -11.08
CA THR A 264 9.74 16.04 -11.44
C THR A 264 10.19 17.01 -10.32
N GLY A 265 10.75 16.48 -9.25
CA GLY A 265 11.34 17.28 -8.17
C GLY A 265 10.39 17.62 -7.02
N TRP A 266 9.12 17.22 -7.10
CA TRP A 266 8.18 17.38 -5.98
C TRP A 266 8.52 16.42 -4.84
N THR A 267 8.24 16.86 -3.62
CA THR A 267 8.38 15.99 -2.43
C THR A 267 7.06 15.27 -2.19
N ASN A 268 7.10 13.94 -2.17
CA ASN A 268 6.03 13.12 -1.65
C ASN A 268 6.25 12.86 -0.16
N GLU A 269 5.23 13.12 0.66
CA GLU A 269 5.26 12.88 2.11
C GLU A 269 4.36 11.71 2.51
N PHE A 270 4.78 10.93 3.49
CA PHE A 270 3.91 10.00 4.20
C PHE A 270 3.47 10.60 5.53
N TRP A 271 2.15 10.69 5.75
CA TRP A 271 1.57 11.33 6.92
C TRP A 271 0.88 10.31 7.82
N SER A 272 1.58 9.88 8.87
CA SER A 272 1.12 8.82 9.78
C SER A 272 0.17 9.30 10.88
N ALA A 273 -0.14 10.61 10.95
CA ALA A 273 -1.05 11.16 11.95
C ALA A 273 -2.52 10.88 11.63
N SER A 274 -2.81 10.42 10.40
CA SER A 274 -4.16 10.08 9.96
C SER A 274 -4.15 8.90 9.00
N ALA A 275 -5.26 8.22 8.90
CA ALA A 275 -5.44 7.05 8.04
C ALA A 275 -6.80 7.06 7.34
N VAL A 276 -6.90 6.27 6.29
CA VAL A 276 -8.16 5.81 5.72
C VAL A 276 -8.40 4.37 6.12
N HIS A 277 -9.63 4.07 6.52
CA HIS A 277 -10.09 2.74 6.84
C HIS A 277 -10.91 2.21 5.67
N GLN A 278 -10.54 1.04 5.16
CA GLN A 278 -11.20 0.39 4.02
C GLN A 278 -11.54 -1.06 4.34
N GLN A 279 -12.39 -1.68 3.50
CA GLN A 279 -12.72 -3.09 3.66
C GLN A 279 -11.58 -3.99 3.19
N GLY A 280 -11.13 -4.90 4.05
CA GLY A 280 -10.29 -6.03 3.66
C GLY A 280 -11.12 -7.12 2.98
N VAL A 281 -10.51 -7.79 2.03
CA VAL A 281 -11.14 -8.91 1.32
C VAL A 281 -11.20 -10.14 2.23
N THR A 282 -12.39 -10.75 2.36
CA THR A 282 -12.63 -11.91 3.23
C THR A 282 -12.50 -13.25 2.51
N SER A 283 -12.47 -13.24 1.17
CA SER A 283 -12.33 -14.44 0.32
C SER A 283 -10.95 -14.51 -0.33
N MET A 284 -10.26 -15.65 -0.19
CA MET A 284 -8.97 -15.91 -0.83
C MET A 284 -9.03 -15.74 -2.36
N ARG A 285 -10.11 -16.20 -3.00
CA ARG A 285 -10.31 -16.04 -4.45
C ARG A 285 -10.39 -14.56 -4.87
N ARG A 286 -11.07 -13.72 -4.08
CA ARG A 286 -11.16 -12.27 -4.32
C ARG A 286 -9.81 -11.61 -4.06
N LEU A 287 -9.10 -11.99 -2.97
CA LEU A 287 -7.77 -11.48 -2.66
C LEU A 287 -6.79 -11.78 -3.81
N MET A 288 -6.75 -13.00 -4.30
CA MET A 288 -5.87 -13.40 -5.40
C MET A 288 -6.13 -12.59 -6.67
N ARG A 289 -7.42 -12.28 -6.99
CA ARG A 289 -7.76 -11.42 -8.14
C ARG A 289 -7.25 -9.98 -7.94
N GLN A 290 -7.49 -9.41 -6.77
CA GLN A 290 -7.06 -8.05 -6.41
C GLN A 290 -5.54 -7.92 -6.47
N ARG A 291 -4.82 -8.85 -5.84
CA ARG A 291 -3.35 -8.86 -5.78
C ARG A 291 -2.70 -9.13 -7.14
N THR A 292 -3.31 -10.02 -7.96
CA THR A 292 -2.87 -10.21 -9.35
C THR A 292 -2.93 -8.90 -10.13
N ARG A 293 -4.01 -8.11 -9.99
CA ARG A 293 -4.14 -6.82 -10.66
C ARG A 293 -3.10 -5.82 -10.18
N TRP A 294 -2.88 -5.70 -8.85
CA TRP A 294 -1.86 -4.78 -8.31
C TRP A 294 -0.45 -5.17 -8.74
N PHE A 295 -0.14 -6.46 -8.70
CA PHE A 295 1.15 -6.95 -9.14
C PHE A 295 1.37 -6.69 -10.64
N GLN A 296 0.35 -6.90 -11.46
CA GLN A 296 0.39 -6.59 -12.90
C GLN A 296 0.66 -5.10 -13.14
N GLY A 297 -0.02 -4.20 -12.43
CA GLY A 297 0.25 -2.76 -12.51
C GLY A 297 1.69 -2.39 -12.10
N ASN A 298 2.23 -3.04 -11.07
CA ASN A 298 3.61 -2.82 -10.67
C ASN A 298 4.62 -3.32 -11.72
N LEU A 299 4.33 -4.40 -12.46
CA LEU A 299 5.14 -4.80 -13.62
C LEU A 299 5.14 -3.72 -14.70
N GLN A 300 4.03 -3.04 -14.92
CA GLN A 300 3.92 -1.98 -15.93
C GLN A 300 4.79 -0.76 -15.60
N ALA A 301 5.21 -0.56 -14.36
CA ALA A 301 6.04 0.58 -13.95
C ALA A 301 7.49 0.54 -14.49
N LEU A 302 7.93 -0.53 -15.17
CA LEU A 302 9.29 -0.68 -15.70
C LEU A 302 9.68 0.46 -16.66
N HIS A 303 8.70 1.06 -17.37
CA HIS A 303 8.95 2.19 -18.28
C HIS A 303 9.50 3.43 -17.55
N LEU A 304 9.29 3.55 -16.23
CA LEU A 304 9.75 4.68 -15.42
C LEU A 304 11.23 4.62 -15.05
N LEU A 305 11.92 3.47 -15.25
CA LEU A 305 13.32 3.29 -14.84
C LEU A 305 14.24 4.38 -15.40
N ARG A 306 14.06 4.75 -16.67
CA ARG A 306 14.92 5.76 -17.34
C ARG A 306 14.71 7.14 -16.72
N ALA A 307 13.47 7.52 -16.44
CA ALA A 307 13.15 8.80 -15.82
C ALA A 307 13.75 8.87 -14.40
N VAL A 308 13.54 7.84 -13.58
CA VAL A 308 14.09 7.75 -12.21
C VAL A 308 15.62 7.81 -12.22
N ALA A 309 16.27 7.08 -13.13
CA ALA A 309 17.74 7.05 -13.22
C ALA A 309 18.33 8.42 -13.58
N ARG A 310 17.62 9.23 -14.37
CA ARG A 310 18.08 10.55 -14.83
C ARG A 310 17.77 11.66 -13.84
N GLU A 311 16.55 11.69 -13.31
CA GLU A 311 16.00 12.83 -12.59
C GLU A 311 16.19 12.72 -11.06
N GLN A 312 16.15 11.50 -10.50
CA GLN A 312 16.34 11.30 -9.07
C GLN A 312 17.81 11.10 -8.69
N ARG A 313 18.18 11.37 -7.43
CA ARG A 313 19.55 11.24 -6.92
C ARG A 313 19.60 10.57 -5.55
N GLY A 314 20.77 10.09 -5.18
CA GLY A 314 21.07 9.57 -3.84
C GLY A 314 20.23 8.33 -3.47
N LEU A 315 19.92 8.20 -2.17
CA LEU A 315 19.18 7.07 -1.61
C LEU A 315 17.74 7.00 -2.14
N GLY A 316 17.12 8.15 -2.43
CA GLY A 316 15.77 8.19 -3.00
C GLY A 316 15.70 7.50 -4.35
N ARG A 317 16.69 7.76 -5.24
CA ARG A 317 16.80 7.05 -6.52
C ARG A 317 16.96 5.54 -6.32
N ALA A 318 17.88 5.15 -5.44
CA ALA A 318 18.15 3.73 -5.20
C ALA A 318 16.88 3.01 -4.68
N ASP A 319 16.15 3.61 -3.75
CA ASP A 319 14.91 3.03 -3.23
C ASP A 319 13.77 3.04 -4.27
N THR A 320 13.63 4.10 -5.07
CA THR A 320 12.60 4.11 -6.13
C THR A 320 12.88 3.04 -7.20
N LEU A 321 14.15 2.85 -7.59
CA LEU A 321 14.54 1.75 -8.46
C LEU A 321 14.25 0.40 -7.84
N TRP A 322 14.54 0.24 -6.54
CA TRP A 322 14.17 -0.97 -5.79
C TRP A 322 12.66 -1.23 -5.83
N GLN A 323 11.83 -0.21 -5.60
CA GLN A 323 10.37 -0.33 -5.68
C GLN A 323 9.90 -0.83 -7.05
N ILE A 324 10.43 -0.27 -8.15
CA ILE A 324 10.10 -0.68 -9.53
C ILE A 324 10.56 -2.11 -9.80
N LEU A 325 11.74 -2.50 -9.31
CA LEU A 325 12.32 -3.83 -9.55
C LEU A 325 11.78 -4.91 -8.61
N THR A 326 11.17 -4.54 -7.48
CA THR A 326 10.66 -5.50 -6.48
C THR A 326 9.76 -6.60 -7.08
N PRO A 327 8.79 -6.35 -8.00
CA PRO A 327 7.99 -7.41 -8.58
C PRO A 327 8.83 -8.46 -9.33
N TYR A 328 9.87 -8.03 -10.02
CA TYR A 328 10.78 -8.93 -10.77
C TYR A 328 11.65 -9.74 -9.81
N LEU A 329 12.15 -9.10 -8.74
CA LEU A 329 12.89 -9.79 -7.69
C LEU A 329 12.02 -10.84 -6.97
N LEU A 330 10.75 -10.54 -6.72
CA LEU A 330 9.81 -11.50 -6.14
C LEU A 330 9.55 -12.69 -7.08
N LEU A 331 9.41 -12.46 -8.38
CA LEU A 331 9.25 -13.54 -9.36
C LEU A 331 10.52 -14.42 -9.40
N THR A 332 11.69 -13.80 -9.50
CA THR A 332 12.97 -14.54 -9.48
C THR A 332 13.12 -15.31 -8.17
N GLY A 333 12.83 -14.66 -7.03
CA GLY A 333 12.87 -15.30 -5.71
C GLY A 333 11.89 -16.47 -5.59
N SER A 334 10.73 -16.40 -6.23
CA SER A 334 9.74 -17.49 -6.19
C SER A 334 10.25 -18.77 -6.86
N LEU A 335 11.03 -18.66 -7.93
CA LEU A 335 11.67 -19.81 -8.58
C LEU A 335 12.71 -20.46 -7.68
N LEU A 336 13.46 -19.65 -6.93
CA LEU A 336 14.47 -20.14 -6.00
C LEU A 336 13.84 -20.68 -4.69
N THR A 337 12.71 -20.11 -4.27
CA THR A 337 12.05 -20.45 -3.01
C THR A 337 11.58 -21.90 -2.96
N LEU A 338 11.12 -22.47 -4.05
CA LEU A 338 10.66 -23.87 -4.06
C LEU A 338 11.82 -24.84 -3.78
N SER A 339 12.95 -24.68 -4.47
CA SER A 339 14.16 -25.47 -4.23
C SER A 339 14.67 -25.28 -2.79
N PHE A 340 14.72 -24.02 -2.34
CA PHE A 340 15.14 -23.69 -0.98
C PHE A 340 14.22 -24.30 0.08
N LEU A 341 12.90 -24.27 -0.07
CA LEU A 341 11.95 -24.88 0.86
C LEU A 341 12.11 -26.39 0.94
N ILE A 342 12.27 -27.06 -0.20
CA ILE A 342 12.50 -28.52 -0.24
C ILE A 342 13.78 -28.84 0.55
N THR A 343 14.88 -28.14 0.27
CA THR A 343 16.14 -28.35 0.97
C THR A 343 16.04 -28.02 2.45
N MET A 344 15.32 -26.96 2.85
CA MET A 344 15.08 -26.60 4.25
C MET A 344 14.28 -27.67 5.00
N VAL A 345 13.24 -28.21 4.37
CA VAL A 345 12.41 -29.27 4.99
C VAL A 345 13.25 -30.55 5.17
N THR A 346 13.99 -30.96 4.14
CA THR A 346 14.83 -32.18 4.22
C THR A 346 15.94 -32.00 5.26
N ALA A 347 16.57 -30.84 5.33
CA ALA A 347 17.58 -30.52 6.33
C ALA A 347 16.98 -30.44 7.75
N ALA A 348 15.77 -29.91 7.92
CA ALA A 348 15.08 -29.88 9.20
C ALA A 348 14.74 -31.29 9.69
N VAL A 349 14.23 -32.15 8.81
CA VAL A 349 13.97 -33.56 9.16
C VAL A 349 15.27 -34.28 9.57
N ALA A 350 16.32 -34.11 8.78
CA ALA A 350 17.64 -34.70 9.13
C ALA A 350 18.21 -34.16 10.45
N ALA A 351 17.98 -32.88 10.74
CA ALA A 351 18.42 -32.26 11.99
C ALA A 351 17.62 -32.74 13.20
N VAL A 352 16.31 -32.98 13.06
CA VAL A 352 15.47 -33.57 14.12
C VAL A 352 15.95 -35.00 14.45
N LEU A 353 16.25 -35.78 13.41
CA LEU A 353 16.77 -37.15 13.59
C LEU A 353 18.15 -37.21 14.24
N ARG A 354 18.91 -36.10 14.22
CA ARG A 354 20.24 -35.93 14.79
C ARG A 354 20.29 -34.77 15.79
N TRP A 355 19.32 -34.67 16.69
CA TRP A 355 19.06 -33.54 17.57
C TRP A 355 20.28 -32.99 18.30
N GLU A 356 21.07 -33.87 18.92
CA GLU A 356 22.22 -33.44 19.72
C GLU A 356 23.29 -32.66 18.96
N GLN A 357 23.37 -32.86 17.64
CA GLN A 357 24.35 -32.19 16.77
C GLN A 357 23.77 -31.02 15.97
N SER A 358 22.45 -30.80 16.00
CA SER A 358 21.77 -29.97 14.99
C SER A 358 20.86 -28.87 15.56
N TRP A 359 20.67 -28.81 16.88
CA TRP A 359 19.75 -27.84 17.51
C TRP A 359 20.11 -26.37 17.19
N ALA A 360 21.43 -26.05 17.19
CA ALA A 360 21.88 -24.68 16.87
C ALA A 360 21.55 -24.27 15.43
N TRP A 361 21.62 -25.23 14.50
CA TRP A 361 21.22 -25.01 13.11
C TRP A 361 19.71 -24.77 13.00
N LEU A 362 18.89 -25.53 13.71
CA LEU A 362 17.40 -25.34 13.73
C LEU A 362 17.02 -23.98 14.30
N VAL A 363 17.68 -23.56 15.39
CA VAL A 363 17.46 -22.20 15.95
C VAL A 363 17.88 -21.13 14.97
N GLY A 364 19.04 -21.25 14.32
CA GLY A 364 19.51 -20.32 13.30
C GLY A 364 18.54 -20.21 12.13
N ALA A 365 18.08 -21.36 11.61
CA ALA A 365 17.09 -21.42 10.53
C ALA A 365 15.76 -20.76 10.91
N TYR A 366 15.28 -21.02 12.13
CA TYR A 366 14.07 -20.38 12.66
C TYR A 366 14.24 -18.86 12.76
N VAL A 367 15.34 -18.37 13.30
CA VAL A 367 15.62 -16.93 13.42
C VAL A 367 15.67 -16.25 12.05
N ILE A 368 16.29 -16.87 11.05
CA ILE A 368 16.35 -16.37 9.68
C ILE A 368 14.95 -16.34 9.05
N ALA A 369 14.17 -17.42 9.19
CA ALA A 369 12.86 -17.54 8.55
C ALA A 369 11.78 -16.67 9.21
N PHE A 370 11.77 -16.58 10.54
CA PHE A 370 10.70 -15.94 11.31
C PHE A 370 11.12 -14.65 12.03
N GLY A 371 12.42 -14.38 12.18
CA GLY A 371 12.93 -13.21 12.89
C GLY A 371 12.33 -11.87 12.41
N PRO A 372 12.33 -11.58 11.11
CA PRO A 372 11.69 -10.36 10.58
C PRO A 372 10.19 -10.30 10.88
N ALA A 373 9.50 -11.44 10.78
CA ALA A 373 8.07 -11.50 11.06
C ALA A 373 7.76 -11.29 12.56
N LEU A 374 8.64 -11.72 13.47
CA LEU A 374 8.53 -11.43 14.90
C LEU A 374 8.70 -9.93 15.19
N VAL A 375 9.62 -9.25 14.49
CA VAL A 375 9.75 -7.79 14.59
C VAL A 375 8.47 -7.10 14.08
N TYR A 376 7.91 -7.57 12.98
CA TYR A 376 6.64 -7.07 12.45
C TYR A 376 5.48 -7.34 13.42
N ALA A 377 5.44 -8.51 14.07
CA ALA A 377 4.46 -8.82 15.11
C ALA A 377 4.55 -7.85 16.29
N TRP A 378 5.74 -7.50 16.72
CA TRP A 378 5.95 -6.52 17.79
C TRP A 378 5.47 -5.12 17.39
N ILE A 379 5.75 -4.65 16.16
CA ILE A 379 5.26 -3.38 15.65
C ILE A 379 3.72 -3.40 15.61
N TYR A 380 3.15 -4.47 15.04
CA TYR A 380 1.71 -4.63 14.93
C TYR A 380 1.01 -4.69 16.30
N TRP A 381 1.58 -5.45 17.23
CA TRP A 381 1.09 -5.50 18.62
C TRP A 381 1.11 -4.12 19.28
N ARG A 382 2.18 -3.35 19.14
CA ARG A 382 2.24 -1.99 19.71
C ARG A 382 1.12 -1.09 19.22
N ILE A 383 0.70 -1.24 17.99
CA ILE A 383 -0.38 -0.46 17.38
C ILE A 383 -1.76 -0.99 17.82
N GLU A 384 -1.93 -2.31 17.85
CA GLU A 384 -3.20 -2.96 18.10
C GLU A 384 -3.45 -3.33 19.58
N ARG A 385 -2.50 -3.14 20.49
CA ARG A 385 -2.67 -3.47 21.91
C ARG A 385 -3.84 -2.73 22.55
N GLY A 386 -4.10 -1.47 22.17
CA GLY A 386 -5.25 -0.69 22.60
C GLY A 386 -6.59 -1.27 22.12
N ASN A 387 -6.59 -2.07 21.05
CA ASN A 387 -7.73 -2.79 20.50
C ASN A 387 -7.81 -4.26 20.99
N GLY A 388 -7.13 -4.60 22.10
CA GLY A 388 -7.22 -5.90 22.75
C GLY A 388 -6.34 -7.01 22.13
N LEU A 389 -5.36 -6.68 21.28
CA LEU A 389 -4.40 -7.67 20.77
C LEU A 389 -3.38 -8.04 21.85
N GLY A 390 -3.40 -9.29 22.30
CA GLY A 390 -2.38 -9.83 23.23
C GLY A 390 -1.08 -10.20 22.50
N PRO A 391 0.07 -10.19 23.23
CA PRO A 391 1.38 -10.47 22.64
C PRO A 391 1.50 -11.87 22.04
N LEU A 392 0.96 -12.91 22.70
CA LEU A 392 0.98 -14.27 22.18
C LEU A 392 0.20 -14.43 20.87
N LYS A 393 -0.96 -13.76 20.75
CA LYS A 393 -1.72 -13.73 19.49
C LYS A 393 -0.94 -13.02 18.37
N ALA A 394 -0.20 -11.96 18.71
CA ALA A 394 0.63 -11.26 17.74
C ALA A 394 1.76 -12.16 17.23
N VAL A 395 2.41 -12.94 18.10
CA VAL A 395 3.40 -13.96 17.70
C VAL A 395 2.77 -15.02 16.81
N GLY A 396 1.57 -15.52 17.14
CA GLY A 396 0.84 -16.46 16.27
C GLY A 396 0.56 -15.87 14.89
N TYR A 397 0.15 -14.61 14.83
CA TYR A 397 -0.08 -13.90 13.56
C TYR A 397 1.22 -13.73 12.74
N SER A 398 2.39 -13.58 13.37
CA SER A 398 3.64 -13.48 12.62
C SER A 398 3.97 -14.75 11.84
N HIS A 399 3.71 -15.92 12.41
CA HIS A 399 3.92 -17.19 11.71
C HIS A 399 2.96 -17.36 10.53
N LEU A 400 1.69 -16.99 10.71
CA LEU A 400 0.71 -16.97 9.62
C LEU A 400 1.08 -15.91 8.56
N PHE A 401 1.68 -14.80 8.96
CA PHE A 401 2.12 -13.75 8.04
C PHE A 401 3.28 -14.21 7.15
N VAL A 402 4.15 -15.10 7.62
CA VAL A 402 5.17 -15.72 6.76
C VAL A 402 4.51 -16.56 5.67
N LEU A 403 3.49 -17.36 6.01
CA LEU A 403 2.73 -18.13 5.01
C LEU A 403 1.97 -17.22 4.04
N TYR A 404 1.37 -16.14 4.55
CA TYR A 404 0.74 -15.11 3.73
C TYR A 404 1.74 -14.46 2.75
N GLY A 405 2.99 -14.28 3.18
CA GLY A 405 4.11 -13.78 2.38
C GLY A 405 4.52 -14.67 1.20
N LEU A 406 4.01 -15.91 1.09
CA LEU A 406 4.23 -16.79 -0.07
C LEU A 406 3.21 -16.55 -1.20
N LEU A 407 2.10 -15.86 -0.93
CA LEU A 407 1.06 -15.59 -1.93
C LEU A 407 1.56 -14.82 -3.17
N PRO A 408 2.54 -13.88 -3.06
CA PRO A 408 3.15 -13.22 -4.21
C PRO A 408 3.67 -14.19 -5.27
N SER A 409 4.18 -15.35 -4.87
CA SER A 409 4.65 -16.39 -5.79
C SER A 409 3.53 -16.92 -6.71
N VAL A 410 2.28 -16.93 -6.22
CA VAL A 410 1.13 -17.41 -7.01
C VAL A 410 0.53 -16.28 -7.84
N TYR A 411 0.17 -15.15 -7.21
CA TYR A 411 -0.49 -14.08 -7.95
C TYR A 411 0.48 -13.31 -8.87
N GLY A 412 1.78 -13.34 -8.60
CA GLY A 412 2.81 -12.76 -9.46
C GLY A 412 2.89 -13.47 -10.82
N TRP A 413 2.99 -14.80 -10.83
CA TRP A 413 2.98 -15.56 -12.10
C TRP A 413 1.65 -15.45 -12.85
N ARG A 414 0.53 -15.36 -12.13
CA ARG A 414 -0.77 -15.04 -12.76
C ARG A 414 -0.76 -13.65 -13.41
N ALA A 415 -0.11 -12.66 -12.79
CA ALA A 415 0.03 -11.33 -13.34
C ALA A 415 0.89 -11.33 -14.61
N VAL A 416 2.02 -12.06 -14.62
CA VAL A 416 2.85 -12.27 -15.81
C VAL A 416 2.05 -12.89 -16.95
N ALA A 417 1.31 -13.97 -16.67
CA ALA A 417 0.49 -14.62 -17.69
C ALA A 417 -0.58 -13.67 -18.26
N ARG A 418 -1.19 -12.81 -17.43
CA ARG A 418 -2.16 -11.79 -17.88
C ARG A 418 -1.51 -10.72 -18.74
N GLU A 419 -0.30 -10.25 -18.35
CA GLU A 419 0.44 -9.25 -19.11
C GLU A 419 0.84 -9.79 -20.49
N LEU A 420 1.38 -11.00 -20.57
CA LEU A 420 1.74 -11.67 -21.82
C LEU A 420 0.55 -11.94 -22.74
N THR A 421 -0.65 -12.16 -22.18
CA THR A 421 -1.90 -12.39 -22.94
C THR A 421 -2.68 -11.11 -23.24
N GLY A 422 -2.14 -9.91 -22.94
CA GLY A 422 -2.77 -8.62 -23.19
C GLY A 422 -4.07 -8.38 -22.38
N ARG A 423 -4.29 -9.10 -21.27
CA ARG A 423 -5.48 -8.97 -20.44
C ARG A 423 -5.31 -7.80 -19.46
N THR A 424 -5.63 -6.60 -19.91
CA THR A 424 -5.52 -5.36 -19.12
C THR A 424 -6.83 -4.91 -18.46
N GLY A 425 -7.93 -5.63 -18.67
CA GLY A 425 -9.25 -5.27 -18.15
C GLY A 425 -9.26 -5.07 -16.63
N TRP A 426 -9.85 -3.96 -16.18
CA TRP A 426 -10.05 -3.64 -14.77
C TRP A 426 -11.11 -4.55 -14.15
N ALA A 427 -10.65 -5.66 -13.54
CA ALA A 427 -11.53 -6.54 -12.78
C ALA A 427 -11.76 -5.94 -11.38
N LYS A 428 -12.89 -5.25 -11.21
CA LYS A 428 -13.30 -4.66 -9.93
C LYS A 428 -13.47 -5.75 -8.85
N THR A 429 -13.09 -5.43 -7.61
CA THR A 429 -13.38 -6.24 -6.42
C THR A 429 -14.69 -5.75 -5.82
N ALA A 430 -15.76 -6.57 -5.85
CA ALA A 430 -17.03 -6.24 -5.22
C ALA A 430 -16.86 -6.01 -3.71
N ARG A 431 -17.51 -4.98 -3.18
CA ARG A 431 -17.57 -4.65 -1.74
C ARG A 431 -18.74 -5.37 -1.09
N GLU A 432 -18.72 -5.48 0.23
CA GLU A 432 -19.79 -6.05 1.03
C GLU A 432 -20.51 -4.91 1.77
N ALA A 433 -21.83 -4.98 1.88
CA ALA A 433 -22.61 -4.03 2.67
C ALA A 433 -22.10 -3.99 4.13
N GLU A 434 -22.06 -2.80 4.72
CA GLU A 434 -21.70 -2.67 6.13
C GLU A 434 -22.85 -3.18 7.03
N PRO A 435 -22.55 -4.02 8.05
CA PRO A 435 -23.54 -4.35 9.05
C PRO A 435 -24.05 -3.06 9.73
N ALA A 436 -25.36 -2.90 9.87
CA ALA A 436 -26.00 -1.70 10.45
C ALA A 436 -25.46 -1.33 11.86
N GLN A 437 -24.96 -2.30 12.62
CA GLN A 437 -24.42 -2.10 13.98
C GLN A 437 -23.00 -1.50 14.03
N ALA A 438 -22.26 -1.48 12.94
CA ALA A 438 -20.90 -0.89 12.92
C ALA A 438 -20.92 0.65 13.03
N THR A 439 -22.08 1.28 12.84
CA THR A 439 -22.24 2.74 12.89
C THR A 439 -22.29 3.27 14.33
N GLU A 440 -22.74 2.48 15.31
CA GLU A 440 -22.81 2.88 16.72
C GLU A 440 -21.53 2.61 17.51
N SER A 441 -20.83 1.50 17.27
CA SER A 441 -19.57 1.20 17.95
C SER A 441 -18.41 2.12 17.50
N ALA A 442 -18.45 2.64 16.29
CA ALA A 442 -17.48 3.63 15.82
C ALA A 442 -17.61 4.99 16.57
N ARG A 443 -18.80 5.34 17.04
CA ARG A 443 -19.02 6.53 17.89
C ARG A 443 -18.44 6.35 19.30
N SER A 444 -18.48 5.16 19.87
CA SER A 444 -17.96 4.87 21.20
C SER A 444 -16.43 4.72 21.24
N VAL A 445 -15.82 4.18 20.20
CA VAL A 445 -14.35 4.03 20.09
C VAL A 445 -13.67 5.38 19.79
N SER A 446 -14.33 6.28 19.05
CA SER A 446 -13.82 7.64 18.79
C SER A 446 -13.80 8.53 20.06
N ALA A 447 -14.63 8.23 21.05
CA ALA A 447 -14.73 9.01 22.30
C ALA A 447 -13.73 8.60 23.39
N THR A 448 -13.00 7.49 23.23
CA THR A 448 -12.14 6.90 24.28
C THR A 448 -10.65 6.80 23.92
N VAL A 449 -10.19 7.43 22.85
CA VAL A 449 -8.75 7.54 22.59
C VAL A 449 -8.22 8.79 23.33
N PRO A 450 -7.57 8.64 24.49
CA PRO A 450 -6.92 9.77 25.12
C PRO A 450 -5.78 10.26 24.21
N PRO A 451 -5.49 11.56 24.16
CA PRO A 451 -4.37 12.08 23.44
C PRO A 451 -3.10 11.38 23.94
N ALA A 452 -2.28 10.88 23.02
CA ALA A 452 -1.04 10.20 23.35
C ALA A 452 -0.19 11.11 24.26
N THR A 453 -0.15 10.77 25.55
CA THR A 453 0.77 11.39 26.51
C THR A 453 2.18 11.07 26.08
N HIS A 454 2.94 12.09 25.73
CA HIS A 454 4.36 12.02 25.51
C HIS A 454 5.06 11.74 26.83
N PRO A 455 6.03 10.83 26.92
CA PRO A 455 7.07 10.95 27.90
C PRO A 455 7.99 12.10 27.44
N ALA A 456 8.13 13.12 28.29
CA ALA A 456 9.19 14.11 28.22
C ALA A 456 10.55 13.41 28.39
N THR A 457 11.56 13.91 27.70
CA THR A 457 12.98 13.58 27.58
C THR A 457 13.35 12.50 26.59
#